data_e7112f5d16bf93b2e3f00078fdab1a12
#
_entry.id   e7112f5d16bf93b2e3f00078fdab1a12
#
_cell.length_a   1.000
_cell.length_b   1.000
_cell.length_c   1.000
_cell.angle_alpha   90.00
_cell.angle_beta   90.00
_cell.angle_gamma   90.00
#
_symmetry.space_group_name_H-M   'P 1'
#
loop_
_entity.id
_entity.type
_entity.pdbx_description
1 polymer ?
#
loop_
_entity_poly.entity_id
_entity_poly.type
_entity_poly.pdbx_seq_one_letter_code
_entity_poly.pdbx_strand_id
1 'polypeptide(L)'
;MNQDGPQAELLRRAAEALARRDPQSALGLLDQADRIGPTHNGALNRAVALRLIGDFHGALMVLDDALAMQPYDFSALLAKAAMLEKIGKGHAAVDVYRNALKIAPPRDHCPPPLAAQMEHADSVVRRHAEALRDHMKAEVAALRATVEPAALDRFDEGLDIYAGLKTAPKQEPLLLDYPRLPAIPFYDRALFPWLETLEAATPLIQGELEALLASSFDEFAPYIAYPKGAPVNQWGELNHSRKWSSLWLWRDGERQDAVCERCPQTAALLESLPMCRQEGFAPTAVFSALQPHTHIPAHTGSSNVRLLTHLPLILPGPARFRVGNTVRDWKMGQAWVFDDTIEHEAWNDADQMRVILIFDIWNPWLTDGEKTLITAMMQARRSFTAER
;
A
#
# COMPACT_ATOMS: atom_id res chain seq x y z
N MET A 1 18.06 35.40 12.47
CA MET A 1 17.11 36.39 13.01
C MET A 1 17.41 36.60 14.48
N ASN A 2 17.57 37.85 14.89
CA ASN A 2 17.90 38.18 16.28
C ASN A 2 16.73 37.81 17.20
N GLN A 3 16.91 36.77 18.04
CA GLN A 3 15.87 36.27 18.96
C GLN A 3 15.60 37.24 20.14
N ASP A 4 16.34 38.32 20.25
CA ASP A 4 16.33 39.29 21.36
C ASP A 4 15.81 40.70 20.99
N GLY A 5 15.09 40.82 19.85
CA GLY A 5 14.56 42.11 19.41
C GLY A 5 13.21 42.47 20.05
N PRO A 6 12.84 43.79 20.05
CA PRO A 6 11.57 44.26 20.63
C PRO A 6 10.34 43.53 20.09
N GLN A 7 10.35 43.15 18.81
CA GLN A 7 9.27 42.40 18.17
C GLN A 7 9.15 40.97 18.74
N ALA A 8 10.28 40.27 18.92
CA ALA A 8 10.30 38.94 19.48
C ALA A 8 9.73 38.89 20.90
N GLU A 9 10.04 39.89 21.71
CA GLU A 9 9.51 40.06 23.07
C GLU A 9 7.97 40.27 23.04
N LEU A 10 7.47 41.12 22.13
CA LEU A 10 6.03 41.33 21.98
C LEU A 10 5.30 40.04 21.56
N LEU A 11 5.85 39.26 20.62
CA LEU A 11 5.29 37.97 20.19
C LEU A 11 5.31 36.93 21.32
N ARG A 12 6.37 36.86 22.11
CA ARG A 12 6.46 35.98 23.29
C ARG A 12 5.37 36.31 24.31
N ARG A 13 5.21 37.61 24.65
CA ARG A 13 4.18 38.09 25.59
C ARG A 13 2.77 37.83 25.06
N ALA A 14 2.54 37.95 23.75
CA ALA A 14 1.27 37.63 23.12
C ALA A 14 0.96 36.14 23.26
N ALA A 15 1.94 35.26 23.03
CA ALA A 15 1.79 33.83 23.24
C ALA A 15 1.46 33.45 24.70
N GLU A 16 2.10 34.14 25.66
CA GLU A 16 1.82 33.99 27.09
C GLU A 16 0.38 34.42 27.45
N ALA A 17 -0.09 35.56 26.88
CA ALA A 17 -1.47 36.00 27.05
C ALA A 17 -2.47 34.96 26.49
N LEU A 18 -2.21 34.39 25.31
CA LEU A 18 -3.00 33.31 24.73
C LEU A 18 -3.03 32.06 25.62
N ALA A 19 -1.90 31.68 26.19
CA ALA A 19 -1.83 30.54 27.13
C ALA A 19 -2.70 30.78 28.39
N ARG A 20 -2.83 32.03 28.84
CA ARG A 20 -3.75 32.41 29.92
C ARG A 20 -5.20 32.67 29.48
N ARG A 21 -5.52 32.42 28.21
CA ARG A 21 -6.83 32.65 27.58
C ARG A 21 -7.27 34.16 27.63
N ASP A 22 -6.31 35.05 27.49
CA ASP A 22 -6.53 36.50 27.38
C ASP A 22 -6.28 36.97 25.93
N PRO A 23 -7.28 36.77 25.02
CA PRO A 23 -7.14 37.13 23.61
C PRO A 23 -7.06 38.64 23.38
N GLN A 24 -7.68 39.48 24.26
CA GLN A 24 -7.66 40.94 24.10
C GLN A 24 -6.27 41.50 24.31
N SER A 25 -5.60 41.13 25.42
CA SER A 25 -4.21 41.47 25.65
C SER A 25 -3.27 40.98 24.55
N ALA A 26 -3.50 39.74 24.06
CA ALA A 26 -2.73 39.18 22.96
C ALA A 26 -2.87 40.00 21.67
N LEU A 27 -4.09 40.39 21.27
CA LEU A 27 -4.31 41.26 20.09
C LEU A 27 -3.62 42.59 20.20
N GLY A 28 -3.69 43.24 21.37
CA GLY A 28 -3.00 44.52 21.59
C GLY A 28 -1.47 44.44 21.47
N LEU A 29 -0.86 43.32 21.92
CA LEU A 29 0.56 43.04 21.76
C LEU A 29 0.93 42.73 20.31
N LEU A 30 0.09 41.96 19.60
CA LEU A 30 0.26 41.64 18.18
C LEU A 30 0.14 42.88 17.30
N ASP A 31 -0.77 43.83 17.61
CA ASP A 31 -0.85 45.09 16.92
C ASP A 31 0.43 45.94 17.05
N GLN A 32 1.08 45.87 18.22
CA GLN A 32 2.38 46.52 18.41
C GLN A 32 3.50 45.83 17.64
N ALA A 33 3.49 44.50 17.59
CA ALA A 33 4.47 43.72 16.85
C ALA A 33 4.36 43.94 15.34
N ASP A 34 3.13 44.04 14.79
CA ASP A 34 2.87 44.21 13.36
C ASP A 34 3.28 45.63 12.88
N ARG A 35 3.31 46.63 13.76
CA ARG A 35 3.85 47.94 13.42
C ARG A 35 5.37 47.92 13.15
N ILE A 36 6.07 46.91 13.68
CA ILE A 36 7.49 46.67 13.38
C ILE A 36 7.62 45.94 12.06
N GLY A 37 6.70 44.95 11.82
CA GLY A 37 6.59 44.23 10.58
C GLY A 37 5.75 42.95 10.76
N PRO A 38 4.97 42.52 9.76
CA PRO A 38 4.19 41.28 9.83
C PRO A 38 5.13 40.10 9.89
N THR A 39 4.76 39.08 10.70
CA THR A 39 5.51 37.84 10.82
C THR A 39 4.57 36.65 10.78
N HIS A 40 5.06 35.52 10.29
CA HIS A 40 4.30 34.27 10.26
C HIS A 40 3.76 33.87 11.66
N ASN A 41 4.63 33.86 12.68
CA ASN A 41 4.23 33.55 14.05
C ASN A 41 3.23 34.57 14.63
N GLY A 42 3.36 35.86 14.27
CA GLY A 42 2.39 36.90 14.63
C GLY A 42 1.01 36.60 14.06
N ALA A 43 0.93 36.27 12.79
CA ALA A 43 -0.32 35.87 12.13
C ALA A 43 -0.95 34.63 12.75
N LEU A 44 -0.17 33.60 13.06
CA LEU A 44 -0.67 32.38 13.74
C LEU A 44 -1.24 32.70 15.11
N ASN A 45 -0.53 33.49 15.95
CA ASN A 45 -1.00 33.86 17.26
C ASN A 45 -2.27 34.77 17.16
N ARG A 46 -2.35 35.65 16.16
CA ARG A 46 -3.53 36.47 15.90
C ARG A 46 -4.74 35.60 15.52
N ALA A 47 -4.54 34.58 14.67
CA ALA A 47 -5.61 33.65 14.33
C ALA A 47 -6.16 32.88 15.56
N VAL A 48 -5.26 32.50 16.49
CA VAL A 48 -5.67 31.88 17.77
C VAL A 48 -6.47 32.85 18.61
N ALA A 49 -6.04 34.12 18.74
CA ALA A 49 -6.74 35.15 19.48
C ALA A 49 -8.15 35.42 18.92
N LEU A 50 -8.25 35.61 17.60
CA LEU A 50 -9.53 35.84 16.89
C LEU A 50 -10.48 34.65 17.06
N ARG A 51 -9.98 33.44 16.96
CA ARG A 51 -10.77 32.22 17.24
C ARG A 51 -11.33 32.21 18.66
N LEU A 52 -10.54 32.64 19.65
CA LEU A 52 -10.97 32.65 21.06
C LEU A 52 -12.08 33.66 21.33
N ILE A 53 -12.14 34.76 20.59
CA ILE A 53 -13.25 35.73 20.67
C ILE A 53 -14.41 35.42 19.72
N GLY A 54 -14.32 34.32 18.93
CA GLY A 54 -15.36 33.90 18.01
C GLY A 54 -15.34 34.59 16.63
N ASP A 55 -14.35 35.40 16.34
CA ASP A 55 -14.15 35.99 15.00
C ASP A 55 -13.46 35.00 14.06
N PHE A 56 -14.24 34.05 13.57
CA PHE A 56 -13.74 33.01 12.67
C PHE A 56 -13.39 33.54 11.28
N HIS A 57 -14.05 34.61 10.82
CA HIS A 57 -13.74 35.24 9.53
C HIS A 57 -12.41 36.00 9.59
N GLY A 58 -12.20 36.79 10.64
CA GLY A 58 -10.91 37.44 10.87
C GLY A 58 -9.77 36.43 11.04
N ALA A 59 -10.01 35.31 11.76
CA ALA A 59 -9.04 34.23 11.89
C ALA A 59 -8.66 33.61 10.54
N LEU A 60 -9.63 33.41 9.62
CA LEU A 60 -9.35 32.91 8.27
C LEU A 60 -8.47 33.86 7.46
N MET A 61 -8.76 35.15 7.49
CA MET A 61 -7.96 36.15 6.75
C MET A 61 -6.49 36.13 7.19
N VAL A 62 -6.23 36.13 8.49
CA VAL A 62 -4.85 36.09 8.98
C VAL A 62 -4.17 34.74 8.78
N LEU A 63 -4.92 33.63 8.71
CA LEU A 63 -4.37 32.34 8.33
C LEU A 63 -4.00 32.29 6.85
N ASP A 64 -4.74 32.99 5.99
CA ASP A 64 -4.37 33.17 4.59
C ASP A 64 -3.07 33.97 4.45
N ASP A 65 -2.89 35.03 5.22
CA ASP A 65 -1.64 35.80 5.28
C ASP A 65 -0.48 34.94 5.79
N ALA A 66 -0.69 34.14 6.84
CA ALA A 66 0.31 33.22 7.35
C ALA A 66 0.73 32.17 6.29
N LEU A 67 -0.24 31.59 5.59
CA LEU A 67 0.01 30.61 4.53
C LEU A 67 0.61 31.25 3.27
N ALA A 68 0.37 32.54 3.01
CA ALA A 68 1.09 33.27 1.97
C ALA A 68 2.60 33.40 2.27
N MET A 69 2.97 33.51 3.55
CA MET A 69 4.38 33.51 3.99
C MET A 69 4.98 32.08 4.01
N GLN A 70 4.21 31.09 4.46
CA GLN A 70 4.64 29.69 4.60
C GLN A 70 3.52 28.72 4.12
N PRO A 71 3.43 28.41 2.82
CA PRO A 71 2.35 27.62 2.24
C PRO A 71 2.25 26.17 2.76
N TYR A 72 3.36 25.63 3.29
CA TYR A 72 3.45 24.26 3.80
C TYR A 72 3.41 24.20 5.33
N ASP A 73 2.84 25.21 6.01
CA ASP A 73 2.61 25.11 7.45
C ASP A 73 1.40 24.21 7.74
N PHE A 74 1.72 23.01 8.21
CA PHE A 74 0.73 21.98 8.55
C PHE A 74 -0.29 22.46 9.60
N SER A 75 0.18 23.16 10.64
CA SER A 75 -0.67 23.65 11.73
C SER A 75 -1.60 24.78 11.26
N ALA A 76 -1.10 25.67 10.41
CA ALA A 76 -1.91 26.72 9.80
C ALA A 76 -3.00 26.16 8.89
N LEU A 77 -2.69 25.14 8.08
CA LEU A 77 -3.66 24.47 7.24
C LEU A 77 -4.75 23.78 8.07
N LEU A 78 -4.39 23.04 9.13
CA LEU A 78 -5.37 22.43 10.03
C LEU A 78 -6.27 23.49 10.70
N ALA A 79 -5.66 24.59 11.18
CA ALA A 79 -6.41 25.69 11.78
C ALA A 79 -7.39 26.34 10.78
N LYS A 80 -6.94 26.59 9.54
CA LYS A 80 -7.77 27.14 8.47
C LYS A 80 -8.96 26.24 8.17
N ALA A 81 -8.72 24.93 7.99
CA ALA A 81 -9.79 23.97 7.73
C ALA A 81 -10.82 23.94 8.87
N ALA A 82 -10.36 23.93 10.13
CA ALA A 82 -11.25 23.97 11.28
C ALA A 82 -12.09 25.27 11.35
N MET A 83 -11.55 26.41 10.94
CA MET A 83 -12.31 27.67 10.85
C MET A 83 -13.36 27.61 9.74
N LEU A 84 -13.03 27.03 8.58
CA LEU A 84 -13.97 26.82 7.48
C LEU A 84 -15.15 25.94 7.91
N GLU A 85 -14.91 24.86 8.66
CA GLU A 85 -15.98 24.05 9.25
C GLU A 85 -16.89 24.88 10.18
N LYS A 86 -16.29 25.69 11.06
CA LYS A 86 -17.04 26.51 12.02
C LYS A 86 -17.99 27.52 11.35
N ILE A 87 -17.62 28.02 10.17
CA ILE A 87 -18.49 28.96 9.41
C ILE A 87 -19.37 28.24 8.36
N GLY A 88 -19.45 26.91 8.41
CA GLY A 88 -20.34 26.12 7.53
C GLY A 88 -19.83 25.94 6.10
N LYS A 89 -18.55 26.25 5.80
CA LYS A 89 -17.92 26.04 4.49
C LYS A 89 -17.28 24.66 4.39
N GLY A 90 -18.07 23.59 4.59
CA GLY A 90 -17.57 22.21 4.70
C GLY A 90 -16.77 21.74 3.48
N HIS A 91 -17.23 22.03 2.24
CA HIS A 91 -16.50 21.62 1.03
C HIS A 91 -15.10 22.27 0.97
N ALA A 92 -15.01 23.58 1.26
CA ALA A 92 -13.72 24.26 1.30
C ALA A 92 -12.80 23.73 2.41
N ALA A 93 -13.38 23.36 3.57
CA ALA A 93 -12.63 22.74 4.66
C ALA A 93 -12.01 21.41 4.24
N VAL A 94 -12.74 20.56 3.50
CA VAL A 94 -12.23 19.27 2.99
C VAL A 94 -10.98 19.45 2.13
N ASP A 95 -10.97 20.42 1.23
CA ASP A 95 -9.83 20.64 0.35
C ASP A 95 -8.59 21.09 1.13
N VAL A 96 -8.77 21.93 2.15
CA VAL A 96 -7.69 22.37 3.01
C VAL A 96 -7.19 21.24 3.92
N TYR A 97 -8.09 20.42 4.48
CA TYR A 97 -7.71 19.22 5.24
C TYR A 97 -6.93 18.21 4.38
N ARG A 98 -7.39 17.96 3.15
CA ARG A 98 -6.69 17.07 2.21
C ARG A 98 -5.27 17.56 1.93
N ASN A 99 -5.08 18.86 1.77
CA ASN A 99 -3.76 19.45 1.56
C ASN A 99 -2.88 19.37 2.81
N ALA A 100 -3.44 19.60 4.00
CA ALA A 100 -2.74 19.40 5.26
C ALA A 100 -2.26 17.96 5.42
N LEU A 101 -3.14 16.98 5.20
CA LEU A 101 -2.83 15.56 5.35
C LEU A 101 -1.71 15.06 4.41
N LYS A 102 -1.54 15.67 3.22
CA LYS A 102 -0.43 15.34 2.30
C LYS A 102 0.95 15.67 2.85
N ILE A 103 1.04 16.63 3.76
CA ILE A 103 2.30 17.10 4.36
C ILE A 103 2.38 16.81 5.86
N ALA A 104 1.48 15.94 6.34
CA ALA A 104 1.38 15.59 7.74
C ALA A 104 2.65 14.88 8.23
N PRO A 105 3.14 15.19 9.44
CA PRO A 105 4.22 14.43 10.06
C PRO A 105 3.76 13.00 10.41
N PRO A 106 4.69 12.04 10.61
CA PRO A 106 4.37 10.70 11.10
C PRO A 106 3.60 10.77 12.42
N ARG A 107 2.52 9.98 12.54
CA ARG A 107 1.57 10.07 13.69
C ARG A 107 2.18 9.68 15.02
N ASP A 108 3.07 8.71 15.03
CA ASP A 108 3.82 8.24 16.19
C ASP A 108 4.74 9.31 16.81
N HIS A 109 5.09 10.33 16.04
CA HIS A 109 5.88 11.49 16.48
C HIS A 109 5.03 12.70 16.87
N CYS A 110 3.68 12.60 16.83
CA CYS A 110 2.79 13.73 17.09
C CYS A 110 2.33 13.78 18.56
N PRO A 111 2.26 14.97 19.18
CA PRO A 111 1.57 15.13 20.45
C PRO A 111 0.09 14.72 20.35
N PRO A 112 -0.51 14.15 21.41
CA PRO A 112 -1.89 13.65 21.38
C PRO A 112 -2.94 14.65 20.86
N PRO A 113 -2.90 15.96 21.17
CA PRO A 113 -3.84 16.92 20.62
C PRO A 113 -3.73 17.11 19.11
N LEU A 114 -2.52 17.02 18.55
CA LEU A 114 -2.27 17.12 17.11
C LEU A 114 -2.73 15.85 16.40
N ALA A 115 -2.42 14.69 16.98
CA ALA A 115 -2.89 13.40 16.46
C ALA A 115 -4.42 13.35 16.36
N ALA A 116 -5.15 13.85 17.39
CA ALA A 116 -6.60 13.95 17.37
C ALA A 116 -7.14 14.90 16.28
N GLN A 117 -6.45 16.00 16.00
CA GLN A 117 -6.82 16.89 14.90
C GLN A 117 -6.60 16.24 13.52
N MET A 118 -5.53 15.45 13.38
CA MET A 118 -5.28 14.68 12.15
C MET A 118 -6.35 13.61 11.93
N GLU A 119 -6.74 12.89 12.99
CA GLU A 119 -7.82 11.90 12.93
C GLU A 119 -9.17 12.54 12.55
N HIS A 120 -9.47 13.71 13.11
CA HIS A 120 -10.63 14.50 12.72
C HIS A 120 -10.58 14.88 11.24
N ALA A 121 -9.44 15.40 10.77
CA ALA A 121 -9.23 15.77 9.37
C ALA A 121 -9.45 14.57 8.43
N ASP A 122 -8.88 13.40 8.73
CA ASP A 122 -9.09 12.17 7.97
C ASP A 122 -10.57 11.77 7.93
N SER A 123 -11.24 11.84 9.08
CA SER A 123 -12.68 11.53 9.18
C SER A 123 -13.54 12.46 8.32
N VAL A 124 -13.25 13.75 8.31
CA VAL A 124 -13.97 14.74 7.47
C VAL A 124 -13.73 14.48 6.00
N VAL A 125 -12.47 14.26 5.59
CA VAL A 125 -12.09 13.97 4.19
C VAL A 125 -12.76 12.67 3.73
N ARG A 126 -12.71 11.62 4.55
CA ARG A 126 -13.34 10.32 4.23
C ARG A 126 -14.85 10.44 4.04
N ARG A 127 -15.57 11.04 5.01
CA ARG A 127 -17.02 11.21 4.90
C ARG A 127 -17.42 11.99 3.65
N HIS A 128 -16.67 13.02 3.29
CA HIS A 128 -16.92 13.78 2.07
C HIS A 128 -16.67 12.92 0.82
N ALA A 129 -15.61 12.12 0.80
CA ALA A 129 -15.30 11.23 -0.32
C ALA A 129 -16.38 10.15 -0.50
N GLU A 130 -16.86 9.56 0.61
CA GLU A 130 -17.99 8.62 0.61
C GLU A 130 -19.28 9.27 0.07
N ALA A 131 -19.62 10.47 0.54
CA ALA A 131 -20.79 11.21 0.08
C ALA A 131 -20.69 11.58 -1.42
N LEU A 132 -19.50 11.97 -1.88
CA LEU A 132 -19.25 12.26 -3.30
C LEU A 132 -19.43 11.01 -4.17
N ARG A 133 -18.81 9.88 -3.77
CA ARG A 133 -18.99 8.60 -4.48
C ARG A 133 -20.45 8.19 -4.55
N ASP A 134 -21.17 8.24 -3.43
CA ASP A 134 -22.57 7.81 -3.35
C ASP A 134 -23.46 8.71 -4.19
N HIS A 135 -23.23 10.01 -4.20
CA HIS A 135 -23.91 10.95 -5.08
C HIS A 135 -23.67 10.61 -6.56
N MET A 136 -22.43 10.46 -6.99
CA MET A 136 -22.11 10.10 -8.38
C MET A 136 -22.72 8.74 -8.77
N LYS A 137 -22.70 7.76 -7.87
CA LYS A 137 -23.29 6.43 -8.09
C LYS A 137 -24.81 6.50 -8.27
N ALA A 138 -25.47 7.35 -7.51
CA ALA A 138 -26.92 7.60 -7.62
C ALA A 138 -27.28 8.28 -8.95
N GLU A 139 -26.55 9.31 -9.37
CA GLU A 139 -26.78 10.03 -10.62
C GLU A 139 -26.67 9.14 -11.87
N VAL A 140 -25.81 8.12 -11.83
CA VAL A 140 -25.64 7.18 -12.95
C VAL A 140 -26.42 5.87 -12.80
N ALA A 141 -27.29 5.74 -11.80
CA ALA A 141 -27.96 4.47 -11.47
C ALA A 141 -28.73 3.85 -12.65
N ALA A 142 -29.46 4.68 -13.42
CA ALA A 142 -30.21 4.21 -14.58
C ALA A 142 -29.29 3.65 -15.68
N LEU A 143 -28.15 4.28 -15.92
CA LEU A 143 -27.17 3.81 -16.90
C LEU A 143 -26.49 2.52 -16.43
N ARG A 144 -26.20 2.41 -15.14
CA ARG A 144 -25.60 1.20 -14.53
C ARG A 144 -26.43 -0.06 -14.77
N ALA A 145 -27.77 0.07 -14.77
CA ALA A 145 -28.66 -1.06 -15.01
C ALA A 145 -28.56 -1.65 -16.44
N THR A 146 -27.93 -0.95 -17.37
CA THR A 146 -27.76 -1.37 -18.78
C THR A 146 -26.33 -1.87 -19.09
N VAL A 147 -25.43 -1.91 -18.09
CA VAL A 147 -24.01 -2.23 -18.27
C VAL A 147 -23.73 -3.62 -17.69
N GLU A 148 -22.85 -4.37 -18.37
CA GLU A 148 -22.40 -5.69 -17.93
C GLU A 148 -21.70 -5.66 -16.57
N PRO A 149 -21.93 -6.64 -15.67
CA PRO A 149 -21.38 -6.66 -14.32
C PRO A 149 -19.86 -6.48 -14.22
N ALA A 150 -19.10 -7.10 -15.12
CA ALA A 150 -17.63 -6.98 -15.13
C ALA A 150 -17.15 -5.56 -15.41
N ALA A 151 -17.86 -4.80 -16.23
CA ALA A 151 -17.56 -3.38 -16.47
C ALA A 151 -17.94 -2.51 -15.27
N LEU A 152 -18.97 -2.91 -14.51
CA LEU A 152 -19.37 -2.19 -13.28
C LEU A 152 -18.32 -2.29 -12.18
N ASP A 153 -17.66 -3.43 -11.99
CA ASP A 153 -16.60 -3.59 -10.99
C ASP A 153 -15.46 -2.59 -11.22
N ARG A 154 -14.98 -2.50 -12.48
CA ARG A 154 -13.94 -1.53 -12.85
C ARG A 154 -14.42 -0.09 -12.73
N PHE A 155 -15.67 0.19 -13.08
CA PHE A 155 -16.26 1.52 -12.95
C PHE A 155 -16.38 1.93 -11.47
N ASP A 156 -16.84 1.02 -10.60
CA ASP A 156 -16.96 1.27 -9.16
C ASP A 156 -15.59 1.52 -8.50
N GLU A 157 -14.56 0.77 -8.90
CA GLU A 157 -13.19 1.05 -8.47
C GLU A 157 -12.72 2.43 -8.95
N GLY A 158 -13.02 2.79 -10.21
CA GLY A 158 -12.74 4.11 -10.76
C GLY A 158 -13.42 5.24 -9.99
N LEU A 159 -14.68 5.05 -9.55
CA LEU A 159 -15.37 5.99 -8.69
C LEU A 159 -14.70 6.15 -7.32
N ASP A 160 -14.31 5.03 -6.69
CA ASP A 160 -13.61 5.06 -5.41
C ASP A 160 -12.28 5.79 -5.51
N ILE A 161 -11.51 5.58 -6.60
CA ILE A 161 -10.25 6.28 -6.86
C ILE A 161 -10.50 7.77 -7.10
N TYR A 162 -11.48 8.12 -7.94
CA TYR A 162 -11.82 9.51 -8.24
C TYR A 162 -12.27 10.27 -6.98
N ALA A 163 -13.07 9.64 -6.13
CA ALA A 163 -13.50 10.21 -4.86
C ALA A 163 -12.38 10.35 -3.83
N GLY A 164 -11.27 9.62 -3.99
CA GLY A 164 -10.14 9.58 -3.06
C GLY A 164 -10.29 8.57 -1.93
N LEU A 165 -11.15 7.56 -2.10
CA LEU A 165 -11.33 6.44 -1.17
C LEU A 165 -10.30 5.34 -1.40
N LYS A 166 -9.80 5.22 -2.63
CA LYS A 166 -8.76 4.28 -3.04
C LYS A 166 -7.64 5.00 -3.78
N THR A 167 -6.49 4.36 -3.85
CA THR A 167 -5.35 4.80 -4.68
C THR A 167 -5.29 3.92 -5.94
N ALA A 168 -4.98 4.48 -7.10
CA ALA A 168 -4.77 3.65 -8.30
C ALA A 168 -3.66 2.63 -8.03
N PRO A 169 -3.81 1.37 -8.46
CA PRO A 169 -2.77 0.37 -8.35
C PRO A 169 -1.48 0.86 -9.03
N LYS A 170 -0.34 0.67 -8.36
CA LYS A 170 0.97 1.09 -8.85
C LYS A 170 1.94 -0.08 -8.78
N GLN A 171 2.64 -0.33 -9.87
CA GLN A 171 3.75 -1.27 -9.91
C GLN A 171 4.98 -0.61 -9.28
N GLU A 172 5.63 -1.31 -8.35
CA GLU A 172 6.88 -0.88 -7.68
C GLU A 172 7.86 -2.06 -7.62
N PRO A 173 8.31 -2.56 -8.80
CA PRO A 173 9.19 -3.72 -8.85
C PRO A 173 10.57 -3.43 -8.27
N LEU A 174 11.15 -4.42 -7.57
CA LEU A 174 12.46 -4.28 -6.93
C LEU A 174 13.65 -4.34 -7.91
N LEU A 175 13.44 -4.90 -9.11
CA LEU A 175 14.53 -5.18 -10.04
C LEU A 175 14.31 -4.61 -11.44
N LEU A 176 13.18 -4.91 -12.08
CA LEU A 176 12.91 -4.52 -13.46
C LEU A 176 11.47 -4.02 -13.58
N ASP A 177 11.33 -2.73 -13.85
CA ASP A 177 10.10 -2.09 -14.26
C ASP A 177 10.08 -2.02 -15.79
N TYR A 178 9.36 -2.94 -16.43
CA TYR A 178 9.23 -2.97 -17.89
C TYR A 178 8.08 -2.05 -18.30
N PRO A 179 8.33 -1.11 -19.21
CA PRO A 179 7.39 -0.03 -19.50
C PRO A 179 6.11 -0.51 -20.18
N ARG A 180 5.00 0.19 -19.88
CA ARG A 180 3.68 0.04 -20.54
C ARG A 180 2.96 -1.28 -20.28
N LEU A 181 3.36 -2.03 -19.28
CA LEU A 181 2.56 -3.14 -18.78
C LEU A 181 1.47 -2.61 -17.83
N PRO A 182 0.22 -3.12 -17.92
CA PRO A 182 -0.86 -2.59 -17.09
C PRO A 182 -0.71 -3.04 -15.63
N ALA A 183 -0.93 -2.11 -14.68
CA ALA A 183 -0.97 -2.40 -13.25
C ALA A 183 -2.34 -3.01 -12.88
N ILE A 184 -2.48 -4.31 -12.98
CA ILE A 184 -3.71 -5.05 -12.69
C ILE A 184 -3.49 -5.90 -11.43
N PRO A 185 -4.17 -5.60 -10.30
CA PRO A 185 -3.97 -6.35 -9.05
C PRO A 185 -4.22 -7.87 -9.21
N PHE A 186 -5.37 -8.23 -9.78
CA PHE A 186 -5.71 -9.62 -10.09
C PHE A 186 -6.18 -9.70 -11.53
N TYR A 187 -5.53 -10.54 -12.30
CA TYR A 187 -5.83 -10.71 -13.71
C TYR A 187 -7.10 -11.53 -13.96
N ASP A 188 -7.79 -11.22 -15.06
CA ASP A 188 -8.95 -12.01 -15.49
C ASP A 188 -8.54 -13.44 -15.84
N ARG A 189 -9.27 -14.42 -15.31
CA ARG A 189 -9.06 -15.85 -15.54
C ARG A 189 -9.13 -16.23 -17.02
N ALA A 190 -9.96 -15.51 -17.81
CA ALA A 190 -10.10 -15.75 -19.23
C ALA A 190 -8.77 -15.63 -20.02
N LEU A 191 -7.80 -14.91 -19.49
CA LEU A 191 -6.45 -14.82 -20.07
C LEU A 191 -5.60 -16.09 -19.86
N PHE A 192 -6.04 -17.00 -18.97
CA PHE A 192 -5.27 -18.16 -18.54
C PHE A 192 -6.11 -19.45 -18.57
N PRO A 193 -6.47 -19.99 -19.77
CA PRO A 193 -7.30 -21.18 -19.88
C PRO A 193 -6.74 -22.42 -19.16
N TRP A 194 -5.41 -22.48 -18.99
CA TRP A 194 -4.71 -23.55 -18.28
C TRP A 194 -5.01 -23.60 -16.77
N LEU A 195 -5.62 -22.55 -16.19
CA LEU A 195 -6.05 -22.56 -14.78
C LEU A 195 -7.03 -23.70 -14.48
N GLU A 196 -7.90 -24.06 -15.41
CA GLU A 196 -8.83 -25.20 -15.24
C GLU A 196 -8.08 -26.51 -15.05
N THR A 197 -7.02 -26.74 -15.85
CA THR A 197 -6.18 -27.94 -15.74
C THR A 197 -5.42 -27.96 -14.42
N LEU A 198 -4.86 -26.81 -14.00
CA LEU A 198 -4.17 -26.67 -12.72
C LEU A 198 -5.10 -26.95 -11.54
N GLU A 199 -6.28 -26.37 -11.53
CA GLU A 199 -7.28 -26.55 -10.46
C GLU A 199 -7.83 -27.97 -10.38
N ALA A 200 -8.07 -28.60 -11.53
CA ALA A 200 -8.49 -30.04 -11.60
C ALA A 200 -7.41 -30.96 -11.00
N ALA A 201 -6.16 -30.61 -11.07
CA ALA A 201 -5.05 -31.36 -10.49
C ALA A 201 -4.84 -31.12 -8.98
N THR A 202 -5.64 -30.28 -8.34
CA THR A 202 -5.50 -29.97 -6.90
C THR A 202 -5.41 -31.21 -6.02
N PRO A 203 -6.29 -32.23 -6.14
CA PRO A 203 -6.21 -33.41 -5.28
C PRO A 203 -4.91 -34.21 -5.46
N LEU A 204 -4.39 -34.24 -6.67
CA LEU A 204 -3.12 -34.89 -6.99
C LEU A 204 -1.95 -34.15 -6.33
N ILE A 205 -1.89 -32.85 -6.49
CA ILE A 205 -0.84 -31.99 -5.89
C ILE A 205 -0.90 -32.05 -4.36
N GLN A 206 -2.11 -32.08 -3.78
CA GLN A 206 -2.32 -32.26 -2.34
C GLN A 206 -1.75 -33.59 -1.85
N GLY A 207 -2.04 -34.70 -2.53
CA GLY A 207 -1.52 -36.01 -2.13
C GLY A 207 0.01 -36.08 -2.10
N GLU A 208 0.68 -35.50 -3.11
CA GLU A 208 2.15 -35.42 -3.14
C GLU A 208 2.68 -34.47 -2.05
N LEU A 209 2.04 -33.31 -1.81
CA LEU A 209 2.39 -32.38 -0.76
C LEU A 209 2.23 -33.01 0.63
N GLU A 210 1.14 -33.72 0.92
CA GLU A 210 0.91 -34.39 2.20
C GLU A 210 1.98 -35.45 2.48
N ALA A 211 2.40 -36.22 1.46
CA ALA A 211 3.51 -37.16 1.58
C ALA A 211 4.84 -36.46 1.92
N LEU A 212 5.11 -35.31 1.30
CA LEU A 212 6.27 -34.45 1.62
C LEU A 212 6.20 -33.93 3.04
N LEU A 213 5.07 -33.41 3.50
CA LEU A 213 4.88 -32.89 4.85
C LEU A 213 5.06 -33.96 5.91
N ALA A 214 4.58 -35.19 5.66
CA ALA A 214 4.70 -36.30 6.59
C ALA A 214 6.13 -36.83 6.72
N SER A 215 6.93 -36.78 5.65
CA SER A 215 8.28 -37.36 5.63
C SER A 215 9.40 -36.35 5.77
N SER A 216 9.17 -35.09 5.45
CA SER A 216 10.24 -34.12 5.18
C SER A 216 9.89 -32.68 5.53
N PHE A 217 9.00 -32.46 6.50
CA PHE A 217 8.63 -31.08 6.91
C PHE A 217 9.86 -30.27 7.35
N ASP A 218 10.89 -30.92 7.86
CA ASP A 218 12.13 -30.25 8.24
C ASP A 218 12.91 -29.61 7.08
N GLU A 219 12.64 -30.03 5.85
CA GLU A 219 13.23 -29.46 4.64
C GLU A 219 12.56 -28.14 4.21
N PHE A 220 11.38 -27.81 4.76
CA PHE A 220 10.80 -26.48 4.58
C PHE A 220 11.67 -25.44 5.27
N ALA A 221 12.45 -24.73 4.49
CA ALA A 221 13.35 -23.69 4.98
C ALA A 221 12.62 -22.35 5.18
N PRO A 222 13.09 -21.46 6.07
CA PRO A 222 12.59 -20.09 6.14
C PRO A 222 12.56 -19.42 4.76
N TYR A 223 11.42 -18.82 4.40
CA TYR A 223 11.29 -18.13 3.11
C TYR A 223 12.18 -16.90 3.05
N ILE A 224 12.28 -16.17 4.16
CA ILE A 224 13.14 -15.00 4.34
C ILE A 224 14.37 -15.41 5.16
N ALA A 225 15.57 -15.22 4.57
CA ALA A 225 16.84 -15.57 5.20
C ALA A 225 17.91 -14.56 4.79
N TYR A 226 17.83 -13.33 5.31
CA TYR A 226 18.85 -12.31 5.06
C TYR A 226 20.18 -12.66 5.74
N PRO A 227 21.31 -12.37 5.11
CA PRO A 227 22.63 -12.54 5.70
C PRO A 227 22.77 -11.74 7.00
N LYS A 228 23.61 -12.23 7.90
CA LYS A 228 23.90 -11.51 9.15
C LYS A 228 24.46 -10.12 8.86
N GLY A 229 23.83 -9.09 9.45
CA GLY A 229 24.19 -7.69 9.27
C GLY A 229 23.48 -6.96 8.13
N ALA A 230 22.68 -7.66 7.32
CA ALA A 230 21.80 -7.01 6.35
C ALA A 230 20.59 -6.36 7.04
N PRO A 231 20.09 -5.20 6.54
CA PRO A 231 18.86 -4.61 7.03
C PRO A 231 17.67 -5.54 6.73
N VAL A 232 16.87 -5.86 7.73
CA VAL A 232 15.73 -6.78 7.59
C VAL A 232 14.39 -6.07 7.43
N ASN A 233 14.33 -4.75 7.68
CA ASN A 233 13.15 -3.89 7.53
C ASN A 233 11.86 -4.55 8.10
N GLN A 234 10.78 -4.63 7.32
CA GLN A 234 9.51 -5.26 7.70
C GLN A 234 9.59 -6.77 7.94
N TRP A 235 10.67 -7.43 7.55
CA TRP A 235 10.84 -8.89 7.63
C TRP A 235 11.33 -9.40 8.99
N GLY A 236 11.55 -8.52 9.98
CA GLY A 236 12.20 -8.87 11.26
C GLY A 236 11.63 -10.11 11.94
N GLU A 237 10.30 -10.27 11.98
CA GLU A 237 9.65 -11.43 12.61
C GLU A 237 9.71 -12.72 11.77
N LEU A 238 9.89 -12.58 10.46
CA LEU A 238 9.92 -13.70 9.50
C LEU A 238 11.33 -14.09 9.09
N ASN A 239 12.33 -13.23 9.35
CA ASN A 239 13.71 -13.50 8.99
C ASN A 239 14.28 -14.69 9.77
N HIS A 240 14.78 -15.70 9.06
CA HIS A 240 15.21 -16.99 9.60
C HIS A 240 14.15 -17.71 10.45
N SER A 241 12.85 -17.42 10.23
CA SER A 241 11.74 -17.99 10.96
C SER A 241 10.97 -18.99 10.11
N ARG A 242 10.58 -20.11 10.72
CA ARG A 242 9.68 -21.09 10.09
C ARG A 242 8.20 -20.68 10.13
N LYS A 243 7.88 -19.52 10.66
CA LYS A 243 6.52 -18.96 10.57
C LYS A 243 6.06 -18.84 9.12
N TRP A 244 6.99 -18.49 8.21
CA TRP A 244 6.83 -18.56 6.78
C TRP A 244 7.97 -19.38 6.20
N SER A 245 7.65 -20.56 5.67
CA SER A 245 8.63 -21.50 5.16
C SER A 245 8.28 -21.99 3.76
N SER A 246 9.23 -22.54 3.06
CA SER A 246 9.13 -22.89 1.65
C SER A 246 9.88 -24.16 1.32
N LEU A 247 9.32 -24.95 0.40
CA LEU A 247 9.99 -26.05 -0.25
C LEU A 247 9.93 -25.84 -1.77
N TRP A 248 11.09 -25.71 -2.41
CA TRP A 248 11.22 -25.28 -3.79
C TRP A 248 11.18 -26.44 -4.77
N LEU A 249 10.35 -26.36 -5.81
CA LEU A 249 10.38 -27.24 -6.98
C LEU A 249 11.27 -26.64 -8.09
N TRP A 250 11.16 -25.31 -8.28
CA TRP A 250 12.11 -24.52 -9.09
C TRP A 250 12.53 -23.30 -8.29
N ARG A 251 13.81 -23.00 -8.36
CA ARG A 251 14.39 -21.83 -7.73
C ARG A 251 15.34 -21.13 -8.70
N ASP A 252 15.10 -19.84 -8.95
CA ASP A 252 15.95 -19.02 -9.82
C ASP A 252 16.22 -19.65 -11.22
N GLY A 253 15.20 -20.32 -11.77
CA GLY A 253 15.27 -20.99 -13.07
C GLY A 253 15.77 -22.43 -13.02
N GLU A 254 16.24 -22.89 -11.88
CA GLU A 254 16.82 -24.24 -11.71
C GLU A 254 15.80 -25.21 -11.08
N ARG A 255 15.61 -26.36 -11.73
CA ARG A 255 14.77 -27.43 -11.20
C ARG A 255 15.44 -28.10 -10.00
N GLN A 256 14.69 -28.29 -8.93
CA GLN A 256 15.16 -28.93 -7.70
C GLN A 256 14.83 -30.44 -7.78
N ASP A 257 15.70 -31.23 -8.39
CA ASP A 257 15.43 -32.64 -8.71
C ASP A 257 15.06 -33.47 -7.49
N ALA A 258 15.76 -33.30 -6.37
CA ALA A 258 15.48 -34.02 -5.13
C ALA A 258 14.04 -33.81 -4.60
N VAL A 259 13.42 -32.67 -4.89
CA VAL A 259 12.01 -32.38 -4.52
C VAL A 259 11.08 -32.85 -5.64
N CYS A 260 11.40 -32.56 -6.90
CA CYS A 260 10.58 -32.91 -8.04
C CYS A 260 10.42 -34.43 -8.23
N GLU A 261 11.42 -35.23 -7.88
CA GLU A 261 11.34 -36.71 -7.91
C GLU A 261 10.36 -37.29 -6.88
N ARG A 262 10.11 -36.55 -5.79
CA ARG A 262 9.13 -36.93 -4.75
C ARG A 262 7.72 -36.44 -5.03
N CYS A 263 7.57 -35.48 -5.95
CA CYS A 263 6.29 -35.00 -6.43
C CYS A 263 6.28 -34.92 -7.97
N PRO A 264 6.44 -36.10 -8.65
CA PRO A 264 6.67 -36.15 -10.09
C PRO A 264 5.47 -35.69 -10.92
N GLN A 265 4.25 -35.86 -10.43
CA GLN A 265 3.06 -35.41 -11.13
C GLN A 265 2.86 -33.90 -11.05
N THR A 266 3.14 -33.29 -9.89
CA THR A 266 3.18 -31.84 -9.72
C THR A 266 4.26 -31.22 -10.61
N ALA A 267 5.46 -31.83 -10.63
CA ALA A 267 6.55 -31.36 -11.47
C ALA A 267 6.20 -31.42 -12.96
N ALA A 268 5.67 -32.55 -13.43
CA ALA A 268 5.26 -32.72 -14.82
C ALA A 268 4.12 -31.76 -15.23
N LEU A 269 3.17 -31.50 -14.32
CA LEU A 269 2.12 -30.52 -14.56
C LEU A 269 2.73 -29.12 -14.74
N LEU A 270 3.58 -28.68 -13.82
CA LEU A 270 4.23 -27.38 -13.89
C LEU A 270 5.08 -27.20 -15.16
N GLU A 271 5.77 -28.27 -15.61
CA GLU A 271 6.51 -28.28 -16.87
C GLU A 271 5.62 -28.05 -18.10
N SER A 272 4.37 -28.49 -18.03
CA SER A 272 3.37 -28.33 -19.11
C SER A 272 2.75 -26.92 -19.15
N LEU A 273 2.87 -26.14 -18.06
CA LEU A 273 2.31 -24.80 -17.96
C LEU A 273 3.25 -23.73 -18.56
N PRO A 274 2.73 -22.57 -18.96
CA PRO A 274 3.54 -21.49 -19.56
C PRO A 274 4.33 -20.70 -18.52
N MET A 275 5.13 -21.39 -17.70
CA MET A 275 5.99 -20.74 -16.70
C MET A 275 6.98 -19.78 -17.36
N CYS A 276 7.32 -18.72 -16.64
CA CYS A 276 8.35 -17.77 -17.06
C CYS A 276 9.72 -18.45 -17.02
N ARG A 277 10.35 -18.65 -18.17
CA ARG A 277 11.65 -19.34 -18.26
C ARG A 277 12.73 -18.31 -18.60
N GLN A 278 13.54 -17.97 -17.58
CA GLN A 278 14.67 -17.05 -17.68
C GLN A 278 15.82 -17.65 -16.86
N GLU A 279 16.83 -18.19 -17.51
CA GLU A 279 17.96 -18.85 -16.85
C GLU A 279 18.57 -17.99 -15.75
N GLY A 280 18.69 -18.55 -14.55
CA GLY A 280 19.24 -17.89 -13.36
C GLY A 280 18.35 -16.84 -12.73
N PHE A 281 17.05 -16.79 -13.10
CA PHE A 281 16.08 -15.84 -12.55
C PHE A 281 14.67 -16.44 -12.40
N ALA A 282 14.21 -17.21 -13.38
CA ALA A 282 12.89 -17.84 -13.42
C ALA A 282 12.91 -19.14 -14.25
N PRO A 283 12.02 -20.13 -14.04
CA PRO A 283 10.87 -20.03 -13.16
C PRO A 283 11.20 -20.19 -11.69
N THR A 284 10.30 -19.66 -10.87
CA THR A 284 10.17 -19.99 -9.47
C THR A 284 8.91 -20.84 -9.30
N ALA A 285 9.02 -21.98 -8.61
CA ALA A 285 7.85 -22.75 -8.18
C ALA A 285 8.07 -23.32 -6.79
N VAL A 286 7.14 -23.11 -5.87
CA VAL A 286 7.36 -23.36 -4.45
C VAL A 286 6.09 -23.70 -3.69
N PHE A 287 6.16 -24.69 -2.80
CA PHE A 287 5.19 -24.85 -1.74
C PHE A 287 5.49 -23.86 -0.62
N SER A 288 4.59 -22.93 -0.40
CA SER A 288 4.67 -21.86 0.60
C SER A 288 3.77 -22.19 1.78
N ALA A 289 4.36 -22.46 2.93
CA ALA A 289 3.69 -22.78 4.18
C ALA A 289 3.71 -21.58 5.15
N LEU A 290 2.54 -21.18 5.63
CA LEU A 290 2.37 -20.11 6.59
C LEU A 290 1.72 -20.64 7.86
N GLN A 291 2.40 -20.48 8.99
CA GLN A 291 1.96 -20.95 10.30
C GLN A 291 0.68 -20.23 10.77
N PRO A 292 -0.03 -20.77 11.79
CA PRO A 292 -1.19 -20.12 12.37
C PRO A 292 -0.92 -18.67 12.78
N HIS A 293 -1.93 -17.81 12.63
CA HIS A 293 -1.93 -16.41 13.06
C HIS A 293 -0.71 -15.61 12.59
N THR A 294 -0.23 -15.91 11.38
CA THR A 294 0.95 -15.27 10.82
C THR A 294 0.55 -14.31 9.69
N HIS A 295 1.16 -13.14 9.71
CA HIS A 295 1.03 -12.10 8.69
C HIS A 295 2.35 -11.98 7.90
N ILE A 296 2.26 -12.06 6.57
CA ILE A 296 3.32 -11.64 5.66
C ILE A 296 3.10 -10.16 5.38
N PRO A 297 4.00 -9.27 5.83
CA PRO A 297 3.81 -7.82 5.72
C PRO A 297 3.81 -7.35 4.27
N ALA A 298 3.28 -6.13 4.07
CA ALA A 298 3.21 -5.49 2.77
C ALA A 298 4.58 -5.42 2.09
N HIS A 299 4.64 -5.88 0.83
CA HIS A 299 5.86 -5.93 0.02
C HIS A 299 5.54 -5.95 -1.47
N THR A 300 6.57 -5.82 -2.29
CA THR A 300 6.48 -5.92 -3.75
C THR A 300 7.48 -6.94 -4.30
N GLY A 301 7.16 -7.49 -5.47
CA GLY A 301 7.98 -8.47 -6.17
C GLY A 301 9.08 -7.86 -7.03
N SER A 302 9.75 -8.73 -7.79
CA SER A 302 10.98 -8.36 -8.49
C SER A 302 10.74 -7.66 -9.82
N SER A 303 9.72 -8.05 -10.59
CA SER A 303 9.54 -7.55 -11.96
C SER A 303 8.14 -7.78 -12.49
N ASN A 304 7.60 -6.80 -13.18
CA ASN A 304 6.30 -6.84 -13.83
C ASN A 304 6.29 -7.63 -15.17
N VAL A 305 7.43 -8.14 -15.61
CA VAL A 305 7.49 -9.03 -16.81
C VAL A 305 6.95 -10.42 -16.51
N ARG A 306 6.80 -10.76 -15.24
CA ARG A 306 6.21 -11.99 -14.76
C ARG A 306 5.08 -11.71 -13.78
N LEU A 307 4.14 -12.63 -13.70
CA LEU A 307 3.04 -12.62 -12.75
C LEU A 307 3.13 -13.86 -11.88
N LEU A 308 2.61 -13.81 -10.67
CA LEU A 308 2.54 -14.96 -9.80
C LEU A 308 1.16 -15.64 -9.90
N THR A 309 1.20 -16.97 -9.90
CA THR A 309 0.03 -17.82 -9.74
C THR A 309 0.04 -18.42 -8.35
N HIS A 310 -1.08 -18.33 -7.65
CA HIS A 310 -1.28 -18.96 -6.34
C HIS A 310 -2.40 -19.98 -6.41
N LEU A 311 -2.14 -21.21 -5.94
CA LEU A 311 -3.13 -22.28 -5.78
C LEU A 311 -3.16 -22.75 -4.32
N PRO A 312 -4.25 -22.53 -3.56
CA PRO A 312 -4.40 -23.03 -2.19
C PRO A 312 -4.54 -24.55 -2.17
N LEU A 313 -3.69 -25.22 -1.39
CA LEU A 313 -3.62 -26.67 -1.26
C LEU A 313 -4.04 -27.18 0.12
N ILE A 314 -3.69 -26.44 1.18
CA ILE A 314 -4.11 -26.72 2.56
C ILE A 314 -4.65 -25.40 3.10
N LEU A 315 -5.95 -25.37 3.40
CA LEU A 315 -6.65 -24.17 3.84
C LEU A 315 -7.59 -24.54 5.01
N PRO A 316 -7.06 -24.63 6.23
CA PRO A 316 -7.83 -25.16 7.37
C PRO A 316 -8.82 -24.16 7.98
N GLY A 317 -8.79 -22.90 7.57
CA GLY A 317 -9.64 -21.84 8.09
C GLY A 317 -9.47 -20.52 7.32
N PRO A 318 -9.89 -19.38 7.91
CA PRO A 318 -9.80 -18.09 7.27
C PRO A 318 -8.37 -17.72 6.90
N ALA A 319 -8.17 -17.32 5.64
CA ALA A 319 -6.91 -16.78 5.16
C ALA A 319 -7.19 -15.76 4.05
N ARG A 320 -6.49 -14.63 4.11
CA ARG A 320 -6.73 -13.47 3.25
C ARG A 320 -5.47 -13.07 2.50
N PHE A 321 -5.69 -12.46 1.35
CA PHE A 321 -4.63 -11.92 0.51
C PHE A 321 -5.04 -10.58 -0.06
N ARG A 322 -4.21 -9.55 0.10
CA ARG A 322 -4.42 -8.22 -0.45
C ARG A 322 -3.42 -7.94 -1.56
N VAL A 323 -3.89 -7.38 -2.66
CA VAL A 323 -3.05 -6.78 -3.71
C VAL A 323 -3.59 -5.37 -3.98
N GLY A 324 -2.81 -4.35 -3.76
CA GLY A 324 -3.26 -2.96 -3.80
C GLY A 324 -4.45 -2.73 -2.84
N ASN A 325 -5.58 -2.28 -3.37
CA ASN A 325 -6.80 -2.06 -2.59
C ASN A 325 -7.71 -3.29 -2.50
N THR A 326 -7.39 -4.37 -3.21
CA THR A 326 -8.29 -5.53 -3.34
C THR A 326 -7.89 -6.62 -2.36
N VAL A 327 -8.78 -6.96 -1.43
CA VAL A 327 -8.63 -8.10 -0.52
C VAL A 327 -9.48 -9.24 -1.03
N ARG A 328 -8.91 -10.45 -1.07
CA ARG A 328 -9.60 -11.69 -1.42
C ARG A 328 -9.40 -12.75 -0.35
N ASP A 329 -10.46 -13.47 -0.03
CA ASP A 329 -10.37 -14.68 0.77
C ASP A 329 -9.93 -15.86 -0.12
N TRP A 330 -9.03 -16.68 0.41
CA TRP A 330 -8.60 -17.89 -0.25
C TRP A 330 -9.74 -18.90 -0.35
N LYS A 331 -9.79 -19.62 -1.46
CA LYS A 331 -10.70 -20.76 -1.65
C LYS A 331 -9.90 -21.97 -2.08
N MET A 332 -10.09 -23.09 -1.39
CA MET A 332 -9.39 -24.35 -1.66
C MET A 332 -9.48 -24.72 -3.14
N GLY A 333 -8.34 -25.00 -3.75
CA GLY A 333 -8.26 -25.44 -5.15
C GLY A 333 -8.63 -24.40 -6.19
N GLN A 334 -8.91 -23.13 -5.81
CA GLN A 334 -9.17 -22.05 -6.73
C GLN A 334 -7.94 -21.17 -6.89
N ALA A 335 -7.33 -21.20 -8.06
CA ALA A 335 -6.15 -20.41 -8.36
C ALA A 335 -6.50 -19.00 -8.84
N TRP A 336 -5.57 -18.08 -8.66
CA TRP A 336 -5.56 -16.76 -9.29
C TRP A 336 -4.18 -16.37 -9.76
N VAL A 337 -4.15 -15.44 -10.71
CA VAL A 337 -2.94 -14.79 -11.22
C VAL A 337 -2.99 -13.33 -10.80
N PHE A 338 -1.88 -12.80 -10.29
CA PHE A 338 -1.78 -11.42 -9.83
C PHE A 338 -0.41 -10.82 -10.14
N ASP A 339 -0.34 -9.49 -10.11
CA ASP A 339 0.89 -8.74 -10.27
C ASP A 339 1.54 -8.52 -8.89
N ASP A 340 2.63 -9.23 -8.61
CA ASP A 340 3.35 -9.15 -7.35
C ASP A 340 4.18 -7.86 -7.21
N THR A 341 4.33 -7.07 -8.28
CA THR A 341 4.96 -5.76 -8.22
C THR A 341 4.05 -4.67 -7.66
N ILE A 342 2.75 -4.93 -7.57
CA ILE A 342 1.81 -4.14 -6.78
C ILE A 342 1.93 -4.59 -5.33
N GLU A 343 1.99 -3.64 -4.40
CA GLU A 343 2.10 -3.94 -2.97
C GLU A 343 1.05 -4.96 -2.53
N HIS A 344 1.51 -6.04 -1.92
CA HIS A 344 0.66 -7.13 -1.49
C HIS A 344 1.07 -7.69 -0.13
N GLU A 345 0.13 -8.33 0.56
CA GLU A 345 0.32 -8.94 1.88
C GLU A 345 -0.64 -10.12 2.09
N ALA A 346 -0.30 -11.01 3.01
CA ALA A 346 -1.05 -12.24 3.24
C ALA A 346 -1.22 -12.55 4.72
N TRP A 347 -2.38 -13.10 5.09
CA TRP A 347 -2.67 -13.55 6.45
C TRP A 347 -3.11 -15.01 6.47
N ASN A 348 -2.67 -15.73 7.47
CA ASN A 348 -3.27 -16.96 7.91
C ASN A 348 -3.95 -16.70 9.26
N ASP A 349 -5.25 -16.52 9.25
CA ASP A 349 -6.05 -16.22 10.45
C ASP A 349 -6.56 -17.52 11.12
N ALA A 350 -6.20 -18.72 10.58
CA ALA A 350 -6.59 -20.01 11.10
C ALA A 350 -5.67 -20.50 12.23
N ASP A 351 -6.17 -21.49 13.01
CA ASP A 351 -5.43 -22.16 14.07
C ASP A 351 -4.46 -23.24 13.59
N GLN A 352 -4.38 -23.46 12.28
CA GLN A 352 -3.52 -24.44 11.64
C GLN A 352 -2.75 -23.83 10.48
N MET A 353 -1.67 -24.50 10.07
CA MET A 353 -0.82 -24.08 8.95
C MET A 353 -1.58 -24.15 7.62
N ARG A 354 -1.48 -23.10 6.80
CA ARG A 354 -1.93 -23.11 5.41
C ARG A 354 -0.76 -23.35 4.46
N VAL A 355 -1.01 -24.07 3.36
CA VAL A 355 -0.01 -24.24 2.31
C VAL A 355 -0.61 -23.90 0.95
N ILE A 356 0.15 -23.17 0.14
CA ILE A 356 -0.20 -22.86 -1.25
C ILE A 356 0.94 -23.23 -2.17
N LEU A 357 0.62 -23.57 -3.42
CA LEU A 357 1.59 -23.61 -4.51
C LEU A 357 1.67 -22.21 -5.13
N ILE A 358 2.88 -21.71 -5.26
CA ILE A 358 3.21 -20.45 -5.94
C ILE A 358 4.09 -20.76 -7.14
N PHE A 359 3.81 -20.20 -8.30
CA PHE A 359 4.75 -20.20 -9.42
C PHE A 359 4.57 -18.99 -10.32
N ASP A 360 5.61 -18.63 -11.05
CA ASP A 360 5.59 -17.49 -11.94
C ASP A 360 5.32 -17.90 -13.41
N ILE A 361 4.63 -17.01 -14.08
CA ILE A 361 4.34 -17.08 -15.51
C ILE A 361 4.77 -15.77 -16.20
N TRP A 362 4.92 -15.81 -17.51
CA TRP A 362 5.10 -14.58 -18.27
C TRP A 362 3.87 -13.68 -18.20
N ASN A 363 4.11 -12.37 -18.11
CA ASN A 363 3.03 -11.40 -18.30
C ASN A 363 2.43 -11.56 -19.71
N PRO A 364 1.11 -11.76 -19.85
CA PRO A 364 0.47 -12.10 -21.12
C PRO A 364 0.51 -10.96 -22.16
N TRP A 365 0.87 -9.74 -21.75
CA TRP A 365 0.99 -8.58 -22.62
C TRP A 365 2.35 -8.48 -23.32
N LEU A 366 3.29 -9.39 -23.00
CA LEU A 366 4.59 -9.45 -23.65
C LEU A 366 4.53 -10.29 -24.92
N THR A 367 5.11 -9.77 -26.00
CA THR A 367 5.36 -10.54 -27.22
C THR A 367 6.51 -11.54 -27.01
N ASP A 368 6.60 -12.56 -27.85
CA ASP A 368 7.68 -13.55 -27.75
C ASP A 368 9.06 -12.93 -28.05
N GLY A 369 9.11 -11.91 -28.90
CA GLY A 369 10.33 -11.13 -29.13
C GLY A 369 10.81 -10.39 -27.87
N GLU A 370 9.89 -9.78 -27.13
CA GLU A 370 10.20 -9.10 -25.86
C GLU A 370 10.69 -10.10 -24.82
N LYS A 371 9.99 -11.25 -24.65
CA LYS A 371 10.42 -12.33 -23.74
C LYS A 371 11.86 -12.78 -24.05
N THR A 372 12.21 -12.95 -25.33
CA THR A 372 13.56 -13.31 -25.75
C THR A 372 14.58 -12.25 -25.39
N LEU A 373 14.28 -10.97 -25.70
CA LEU A 373 15.18 -9.85 -25.40
C LEU A 373 15.36 -9.64 -23.89
N ILE A 374 14.29 -9.73 -23.12
CA ILE A 374 14.32 -9.62 -21.67
C ILE A 374 15.18 -10.74 -21.07
N THR A 375 15.03 -11.97 -21.54
CA THR A 375 15.85 -13.11 -21.11
C THR A 375 17.32 -12.86 -21.39
N ALA A 376 17.68 -12.45 -22.59
CA ALA A 376 19.06 -12.12 -22.97
C ALA A 376 19.63 -10.97 -22.13
N MET A 377 18.84 -9.93 -21.87
CA MET A 377 19.20 -8.79 -21.02
C MET A 377 19.50 -9.26 -19.58
N MET A 378 18.67 -10.13 -19.01
CA MET A 378 18.88 -10.64 -17.64
C MET A 378 20.13 -11.52 -17.55
N GLN A 379 20.42 -12.34 -18.57
CA GLN A 379 21.68 -13.10 -18.68
C GLN A 379 22.89 -12.18 -18.75
N ALA A 380 22.84 -11.14 -19.61
CA ALA A 380 23.90 -10.14 -19.70
C ALA A 380 24.15 -9.40 -18.38
N ARG A 381 23.08 -9.06 -17.64
CA ARG A 381 23.20 -8.47 -16.30
C ARG A 381 23.90 -9.43 -15.33
N ARG A 382 23.55 -10.72 -15.35
CA ARG A 382 24.15 -11.74 -14.48
C ARG A 382 25.67 -11.87 -14.76
N SER A 383 26.07 -11.95 -16.03
CA SER A 383 27.50 -12.01 -16.41
C SER A 383 28.24 -10.76 -15.94
N PHE A 384 27.67 -9.58 -16.13
CA PHE A 384 28.28 -8.31 -15.69
C PHE A 384 28.47 -8.24 -14.17
N THR A 385 27.56 -8.82 -13.38
CA THR A 385 27.63 -8.82 -11.91
C THR A 385 28.49 -9.95 -11.35
N ALA A 386 28.71 -11.05 -12.07
CA ALA A 386 29.55 -12.18 -11.67
C ALA A 386 31.07 -11.90 -11.77
N GLU A 387 31.47 -10.90 -12.56
CA GLU A 387 32.87 -10.50 -12.74
C GLU A 387 33.41 -9.59 -11.62
N ARG A 388 32.63 -9.36 -10.57
CA ARG A 388 33.02 -8.56 -9.39
C ARG A 388 33.02 -9.41 -8.12
#